data_1fe250eadf972ec2992dfa9f18b63aa4
#
_entry.id   1fe250eadf972ec2992dfa9f18b63aa4
#
_cell.length_a   1.000
_cell.length_b   1.000
_cell.length_c   1.000
_cell.angle_alpha   90.00
_cell.angle_beta   90.00
_cell.angle_gamma   90.00
#
_symmetry.space_group_name_H-M   'P 1'
#
loop_
_entity.id
_entity.type
_entity.pdbx_description
1 polymer ?
#
loop_
_entity_poly.entity_id
_entity_poly.type
_entity_poly.pdbx_seq_one_letter_code
_entity_poly.pdbx_strand_id
1 'polypeptide(L)'
;PSSWKGKDILLNFGAVDWKADVFVNDILIGSHTGGFTPFSLNITPYLNGKSTHKLVVRVWDPSDKGYQPRGKQVANPEGIWYTPVTGIWQTVWLEPVASSHITSIKAIPNIDNGVMSVTVGACSDSPVSDIVEVSLLDKGQVVATAKGVQGTELRLAVQNPTLWEPSNPYLYDMKVSLSKNGKKVDEVKSYTAFRKISA
;
A
#
# COMPACT_ATOMS: atom_id res chain seq x y z
N PRO A 1 17.63 -11.99 -6.58
CA PRO A 1 18.21 -12.73 -5.47
C PRO A 1 17.64 -14.14 -5.36
N SER A 2 18.44 -15.11 -4.87
CA SER A 2 17.96 -16.51 -4.71
C SER A 2 16.78 -16.64 -3.74
N SER A 3 16.68 -15.72 -2.78
CA SER A 3 15.55 -15.64 -1.82
C SER A 3 14.22 -15.26 -2.45
N TRP A 4 14.19 -14.80 -3.71
CA TRP A 4 12.99 -14.44 -4.45
C TRP A 4 12.46 -15.58 -5.35
N LYS A 5 13.20 -16.68 -5.44
CA LYS A 5 12.80 -17.83 -6.26
C LYS A 5 11.45 -18.39 -5.81
N GLY A 6 10.53 -18.56 -6.75
CA GLY A 6 9.18 -19.07 -6.49
C GLY A 6 8.21 -18.04 -5.87
N LYS A 7 8.59 -16.77 -5.85
CA LYS A 7 7.72 -15.66 -5.44
C LYS A 7 7.29 -14.85 -6.65
N ASP A 8 6.15 -14.20 -6.53
CA ASP A 8 5.75 -13.13 -7.43
C ASP A 8 6.54 -11.85 -7.13
N ILE A 9 6.86 -11.10 -8.18
CA ILE A 9 7.60 -9.86 -8.07
C ILE A 9 6.67 -8.71 -8.43
N LEU A 10 6.36 -7.89 -7.45
CA LEU A 10 5.62 -6.64 -7.64
C LEU A 10 6.58 -5.50 -7.94
N LEU A 11 6.28 -4.73 -8.97
CA LEU A 11 6.88 -3.44 -9.25
C LEU A 11 5.94 -2.36 -8.75
N ASN A 12 6.38 -1.63 -7.75
CA ASN A 12 5.58 -0.64 -7.04
C ASN A 12 6.05 0.76 -7.38
N PHE A 13 5.09 1.68 -7.56
CA PHE A 13 5.31 3.10 -7.74
C PHE A 13 4.55 3.88 -6.66
N GLY A 14 5.22 4.76 -5.94
CA GLY A 14 4.59 5.65 -4.98
C GLY A 14 3.71 6.70 -5.64
N ALA A 15 4.20 7.33 -6.72
CA ALA A 15 3.42 8.20 -7.60
C ALA A 15 4.19 8.53 -8.87
N VAL A 16 3.44 8.71 -9.98
CA VAL A 16 3.96 9.15 -11.30
C VAL A 16 3.01 10.20 -11.86
N ASP A 17 3.50 11.39 -12.15
CA ASP A 17 2.69 12.48 -12.71
C ASP A 17 2.85 12.55 -14.23
N TRP A 18 1.84 12.29 -14.98
CA TRP A 18 0.44 12.03 -14.65
C TRP A 18 -0.03 10.64 -15.14
N LYS A 19 0.12 10.32 -16.43
CA LYS A 19 -0.21 9.03 -17.03
C LYS A 19 1.08 8.26 -17.27
N ALA A 20 1.17 7.06 -16.72
CA ALA A 20 2.29 6.14 -16.86
C ALA A 20 1.87 4.91 -17.67
N ASP A 21 2.67 4.55 -18.68
CA ASP A 21 2.65 3.24 -19.34
C ASP A 21 3.94 2.52 -19.01
N VAL A 22 3.84 1.33 -18.44
CA VAL A 22 4.98 0.55 -17.94
C VAL A 22 5.25 -0.64 -18.83
N PHE A 23 6.50 -0.80 -19.27
CA PHE A 23 6.94 -1.89 -20.14
C PHE A 23 8.05 -2.68 -19.47
N VAL A 24 7.97 -3.99 -19.58
CA VAL A 24 9.05 -4.92 -19.22
C VAL A 24 9.44 -5.73 -20.44
N ASN A 25 10.74 -5.71 -20.81
CA ASN A 25 11.25 -6.39 -22.00
C ASN A 25 10.46 -6.04 -23.28
N ASP A 26 10.17 -4.73 -23.44
CA ASP A 26 9.40 -4.14 -24.55
C ASP A 26 7.90 -4.54 -24.61
N ILE A 27 7.39 -5.26 -23.60
CA ILE A 27 5.97 -5.62 -23.48
C ILE A 27 5.28 -4.62 -22.55
N LEU A 28 4.18 -4.00 -22.99
CA LEU A 28 3.32 -3.17 -22.13
C LEU A 28 2.65 -4.07 -21.10
N ILE A 29 2.94 -3.83 -19.82
CA ILE A 29 2.43 -4.65 -18.71
C ILE A 29 1.30 -3.98 -17.94
N GLY A 30 1.15 -2.67 -18.09
CA GLY A 30 0.06 -1.91 -17.46
C GLY A 30 0.20 -0.42 -17.66
N SER A 31 -0.90 0.28 -17.38
CA SER A 31 -0.97 1.74 -17.39
C SER A 31 -1.65 2.24 -16.13
N HIS A 32 -1.23 3.42 -15.68
CA HIS A 32 -1.84 4.11 -14.54
C HIS A 32 -2.09 5.57 -14.88
N THR A 33 -3.16 6.14 -14.35
CA THR A 33 -3.50 7.55 -14.50
C THR A 33 -3.83 8.13 -13.13
N GLY A 34 -3.12 9.19 -12.77
CA GLY A 34 -3.28 9.88 -11.49
C GLY A 34 -1.94 10.19 -10.84
N GLY A 35 -1.61 11.49 -10.71
CA GLY A 35 -0.29 11.97 -10.28
C GLY A 35 0.03 11.77 -8.80
N PHE A 36 -0.94 11.36 -7.95
CA PHE A 36 -0.80 11.33 -6.49
C PHE A 36 -1.12 9.97 -5.87
N THR A 37 -1.48 8.99 -6.67
CA THR A 37 -1.89 7.67 -6.17
C THR A 37 -0.84 6.61 -6.48
N PRO A 38 -0.52 5.72 -5.51
CA PRO A 38 0.37 4.60 -5.75
C PRO A 38 -0.29 3.53 -6.63
N PHE A 39 0.54 2.74 -7.30
CA PHE A 39 0.09 1.56 -8.04
C PHE A 39 1.18 0.48 -8.06
N SER A 40 0.74 -0.75 -8.28
CA SER A 40 1.60 -1.94 -8.31
C SER A 40 1.28 -2.80 -9.53
N LEU A 41 2.32 -3.40 -10.12
CA LEU A 41 2.19 -4.30 -11.26
C LEU A 41 2.95 -5.60 -10.98
N ASN A 42 2.33 -6.76 -11.17
CA ASN A 42 3.03 -8.04 -11.10
C ASN A 42 3.83 -8.23 -12.39
N ILE A 43 5.16 -8.20 -12.27
CA ILE A 43 6.07 -8.34 -13.40
C ILE A 43 6.52 -9.79 -13.63
N THR A 44 6.20 -10.72 -12.73
CA THR A 44 6.65 -12.13 -12.79
C THR A 44 6.40 -12.80 -14.15
N PRO A 45 5.24 -12.66 -14.79
CA PRO A 45 4.97 -13.29 -16.09
C PRO A 45 5.88 -12.79 -17.22
N TYR A 46 6.49 -11.62 -17.05
CA TYR A 46 7.32 -10.94 -18.07
C TYR A 46 8.82 -11.14 -17.84
N LEU A 47 9.20 -11.81 -16.75
CA LEU A 47 10.57 -12.20 -16.46
C LEU A 47 10.88 -13.52 -17.17
N ASN A 48 11.69 -13.47 -18.22
CA ASN A 48 11.96 -14.57 -19.13
C ASN A 48 13.15 -15.44 -18.71
N GLY A 49 13.46 -15.50 -17.41
CA GLY A 49 14.57 -16.29 -16.86
C GLY A 49 15.97 -15.71 -17.09
N LYS A 50 16.09 -14.53 -17.73
CA LYS A 50 17.36 -13.82 -17.87
C LYS A 50 17.76 -13.15 -16.54
N SER A 51 19.05 -12.85 -16.40
CA SER A 51 19.56 -12.13 -15.24
C SER A 51 19.32 -10.61 -15.28
N THR A 52 19.01 -10.09 -16.46
CA THR A 52 18.78 -8.64 -16.69
C THR A 52 17.52 -8.45 -17.50
N HIS A 53 16.71 -7.47 -17.08
CA HIS A 53 15.45 -7.10 -17.71
C HIS A 53 15.45 -5.61 -18.00
N LYS A 54 14.85 -5.21 -19.12
CA LYS A 54 14.67 -3.83 -19.50
C LYS A 54 13.33 -3.33 -18.93
N LEU A 55 13.38 -2.30 -18.09
CA LEU A 55 12.20 -1.58 -17.60
C LEU A 55 12.13 -0.21 -18.30
N VAL A 56 10.98 0.11 -18.89
CA VAL A 56 10.69 1.42 -19.46
C VAL A 56 9.39 1.94 -18.90
N VAL A 57 9.41 3.17 -18.44
CA VAL A 57 8.21 3.90 -18.00
C VAL A 57 8.04 5.10 -18.93
N ARG A 58 6.98 5.08 -19.73
CA ARG A 58 6.59 6.21 -20.56
C ARG A 58 5.61 7.05 -19.77
N VAL A 59 5.91 8.33 -19.60
CA VAL A 59 5.06 9.26 -18.87
C VAL A 59 4.53 10.34 -19.81
N TRP A 60 3.26 10.67 -19.66
CA TRP A 60 2.63 11.81 -20.31
C TRP A 60 1.89 12.65 -19.28
N ASP A 61 2.13 13.96 -19.31
CA ASP A 61 1.50 14.95 -18.45
C ASP A 61 1.19 16.20 -19.28
N PRO A 62 -0.09 16.60 -19.40
CA PRO A 62 -0.48 17.80 -20.13
C PRO A 62 -0.25 19.10 -19.34
N SER A 63 0.33 19.04 -18.12
CA SER A 63 0.55 20.16 -17.21
C SER A 63 -0.74 20.92 -16.90
N ASP A 64 -0.95 22.10 -17.51
CA ASP A 64 -2.14 22.94 -17.30
C ASP A 64 -3.18 22.86 -18.42
N LYS A 65 -2.99 21.95 -19.40
CA LYS A 65 -3.87 21.80 -20.57
C LYS A 65 -4.99 20.75 -20.40
N GLY A 66 -5.26 20.32 -19.16
CA GLY A 66 -6.26 19.32 -18.86
C GLY A 66 -7.01 19.61 -17.56
N TYR A 67 -7.85 18.67 -17.17
CA TYR A 67 -8.64 18.74 -15.93
C TYR A 67 -8.02 17.97 -14.77
N GLN A 68 -6.86 17.35 -14.99
CA GLN A 68 -6.14 16.62 -13.94
C GLN A 68 -5.65 17.58 -12.83
N PRO A 69 -5.53 17.11 -11.60
CA PRO A 69 -4.90 17.86 -10.53
C PRO A 69 -3.45 18.20 -10.87
N ARG A 70 -3.09 19.46 -10.81
CA ARG A 70 -1.75 19.96 -11.18
C ARG A 70 -1.10 20.78 -10.05
N GLY A 71 -1.84 21.05 -8.95
CA GLY A 71 -1.38 21.97 -7.91
C GLY A 71 -1.18 23.39 -8.48
N LYS A 72 -0.03 24.00 -8.20
CA LYS A 72 0.34 25.34 -8.71
C LYS A 72 1.20 25.30 -9.98
N GLN A 73 1.21 24.20 -10.71
CA GLN A 73 2.05 24.03 -11.89
C GLN A 73 1.35 24.57 -13.15
N VAL A 74 2.03 25.41 -13.91
CA VAL A 74 1.53 25.99 -15.18
C VAL A 74 2.67 26.11 -16.18
N ALA A 75 2.32 26.03 -17.49
CA ALA A 75 3.31 26.11 -18.58
C ALA A 75 4.07 27.44 -18.63
N ASN A 76 3.42 28.55 -18.25
CA ASN A 76 4.01 29.88 -18.17
C ASN A 76 3.94 30.39 -16.72
N PRO A 77 4.86 29.98 -15.83
CA PRO A 77 4.80 30.32 -14.41
C PRO A 77 5.12 31.79 -14.16
N GLU A 78 4.27 32.43 -13.36
CA GLU A 78 4.47 33.78 -12.82
C GLU A 78 3.78 33.91 -11.45
N GLY A 79 4.19 34.88 -10.64
CA GLY A 79 3.63 35.13 -9.31
C GLY A 79 3.73 33.89 -8.42
N ILE A 80 2.59 33.33 -8.02
CA ILE A 80 2.51 32.16 -7.13
C ILE A 80 2.59 30.80 -7.84
N TRP A 81 2.71 30.80 -9.16
CA TRP A 81 2.72 29.58 -9.95
C TRP A 81 4.14 29.05 -10.16
N TYR A 82 4.26 27.73 -10.30
CA TYR A 82 5.53 27.04 -10.44
C TYR A 82 5.69 26.41 -11.83
N THR A 83 6.94 26.21 -12.23
CA THR A 83 7.30 25.42 -13.39
C THR A 83 6.72 24.00 -13.28
N PRO A 84 6.11 23.46 -14.34
CA PRO A 84 5.56 22.12 -14.32
C PRO A 84 6.67 21.07 -14.26
N VAL A 85 6.42 20.00 -13.57
CA VAL A 85 7.27 18.81 -13.51
C VAL A 85 6.46 17.59 -13.90
N THR A 86 7.09 16.70 -14.67
CA THR A 86 6.48 15.48 -15.20
C THR A 86 7.34 14.29 -14.82
N GLY A 87 6.73 13.18 -14.42
CA GLY A 87 7.45 11.93 -14.25
C GLY A 87 7.24 11.26 -12.90
N ILE A 88 8.20 10.38 -12.58
CA ILE A 88 8.23 9.63 -11.33
C ILE A 88 8.73 10.57 -10.23
N TRP A 89 7.91 10.87 -9.24
CA TRP A 89 8.29 11.79 -8.17
C TRP A 89 8.26 11.16 -6.76
N GLN A 90 7.81 9.90 -6.67
CA GLN A 90 7.92 9.10 -5.45
C GLN A 90 8.66 7.79 -5.71
N THR A 91 9.00 7.08 -4.64
CA THR A 91 9.80 5.85 -4.67
C THR A 91 9.27 4.80 -5.64
N VAL A 92 10.18 4.14 -6.34
CA VAL A 92 9.93 2.92 -7.11
C VAL A 92 10.70 1.78 -6.46
N TRP A 93 10.04 0.62 -6.22
CA TRP A 93 10.70 -0.52 -5.61
C TRP A 93 10.13 -1.85 -6.12
N LEU A 94 10.92 -2.90 -5.95
CA LEU A 94 10.50 -4.28 -6.19
C LEU A 94 10.20 -4.97 -4.86
N GLU A 95 9.14 -5.78 -4.84
CA GLU A 95 8.73 -6.53 -3.67
C GLU A 95 8.45 -7.99 -4.04
N PRO A 96 9.16 -8.96 -3.43
CA PRO A 96 8.89 -10.37 -3.62
C PRO A 96 7.76 -10.80 -2.68
N VAL A 97 6.64 -11.23 -3.22
CA VAL A 97 5.46 -11.66 -2.46
C VAL A 97 5.13 -13.13 -2.71
N ALA A 98 4.47 -13.78 -1.76
CA ALA A 98 3.86 -15.08 -2.00
C ALA A 98 2.70 -14.94 -2.98
N SER A 99 2.30 -16.03 -3.66
CA SER A 99 1.13 -16.04 -4.54
C SER A 99 -0.16 -15.61 -3.82
N SER A 100 -0.28 -15.97 -2.54
CA SER A 100 -1.29 -15.40 -1.64
C SER A 100 -0.59 -14.44 -0.68
N HIS A 101 -0.94 -13.16 -0.74
CA HIS A 101 -0.30 -12.09 0.07
C HIS A 101 -1.27 -10.99 0.44
N ILE A 102 -0.95 -10.24 1.48
CA ILE A 102 -1.72 -9.09 1.95
C ILE A 102 -1.50 -7.92 0.97
N THR A 103 -2.61 -7.32 0.51
CA THR A 103 -2.57 -6.20 -0.45
C THR A 103 -2.94 -4.86 0.17
N SER A 104 -3.75 -4.88 1.24
CA SER A 104 -4.17 -3.64 1.88
C SER A 104 -4.56 -3.86 3.34
N ILE A 105 -4.37 -2.82 4.16
CA ILE A 105 -4.80 -2.75 5.55
C ILE A 105 -5.53 -1.43 5.73
N LYS A 106 -6.81 -1.49 6.11
CA LYS A 106 -7.61 -0.32 6.48
C LYS A 106 -7.90 -0.38 7.97
N ALA A 107 -7.37 0.58 8.74
CA ALA A 107 -7.57 0.68 10.17
C ALA A 107 -8.34 1.96 10.51
N ILE A 108 -9.46 1.84 11.23
CA ILE A 108 -10.33 2.95 11.63
C ILE A 108 -10.50 2.90 13.15
N PRO A 109 -9.96 3.88 13.89
CA PRO A 109 -10.13 3.97 15.32
C PRO A 109 -11.50 4.53 15.70
N ASN A 110 -12.09 3.95 16.75
CA ASN A 110 -13.19 4.55 17.47
C ASN A 110 -12.72 4.79 18.91
N ILE A 111 -12.38 6.04 19.21
CA ILE A 111 -11.84 6.42 20.53
C ILE A 111 -12.89 6.43 21.62
N ASP A 112 -14.17 6.58 21.26
CA ASP A 112 -15.26 6.70 22.23
C ASP A 112 -15.50 5.35 22.94
N ASN A 113 -15.15 4.24 22.30
CA ASN A 113 -15.28 2.89 22.87
C ASN A 113 -13.98 2.07 22.88
N GLY A 114 -12.84 2.69 22.52
CA GLY A 114 -11.52 2.04 22.52
C GLY A 114 -11.38 0.91 21.50
N VAL A 115 -12.11 0.95 20.38
CA VAL A 115 -12.07 -0.11 19.36
C VAL A 115 -11.33 0.35 18.11
N MET A 116 -10.43 -0.49 17.63
CA MET A 116 -9.83 -0.38 16.30
C MET A 116 -10.52 -1.36 15.36
N SER A 117 -11.23 -0.84 14.35
CA SER A 117 -11.81 -1.65 13.26
C SER A 117 -10.76 -1.82 12.16
N VAL A 118 -10.42 -3.05 11.81
CA VAL A 118 -9.40 -3.36 10.78
C VAL A 118 -10.00 -4.25 9.71
N THR A 119 -9.84 -3.85 8.44
CA THR A 119 -10.17 -4.66 7.28
C THR A 119 -8.90 -4.93 6.50
N VAL A 120 -8.62 -6.20 6.21
CA VAL A 120 -7.42 -6.65 5.50
C VAL A 120 -7.82 -7.22 4.15
N GLY A 121 -7.30 -6.64 3.07
CA GLY A 121 -7.40 -7.17 1.72
C GLY A 121 -6.21 -8.09 1.42
N ALA A 122 -6.44 -9.16 0.66
CA ALA A 122 -5.39 -10.06 0.21
C ALA A 122 -5.62 -10.49 -1.24
N CYS A 123 -4.54 -10.69 -1.98
CA CYS A 123 -4.53 -11.42 -3.22
C CYS A 123 -4.52 -12.91 -2.90
N SER A 124 -5.49 -13.66 -3.38
CA SER A 124 -5.61 -15.11 -3.15
C SER A 124 -6.52 -15.76 -4.17
N ASP A 125 -6.21 -17.01 -4.49
CA ASP A 125 -7.05 -17.90 -5.32
C ASP A 125 -8.20 -18.57 -4.52
N SER A 126 -8.21 -18.42 -3.18
CA SER A 126 -9.21 -19.05 -2.29
C SER A 126 -9.65 -18.08 -1.18
N PRO A 127 -10.19 -16.90 -1.52
CA PRO A 127 -10.40 -15.80 -0.57
C PRO A 127 -11.34 -16.14 0.62
N VAL A 128 -12.29 -17.05 0.43
CA VAL A 128 -13.25 -17.44 1.49
C VAL A 128 -12.66 -18.35 2.58
N SER A 129 -11.52 -18.98 2.33
CA SER A 129 -10.84 -19.84 3.29
C SER A 129 -9.61 -19.20 3.93
N ASP A 130 -9.21 -18.03 3.45
CA ASP A 130 -8.04 -17.33 3.95
C ASP A 130 -8.37 -16.57 5.23
N ILE A 131 -7.63 -16.91 6.28
CA ILE A 131 -7.80 -16.31 7.60
C ILE A 131 -6.71 -15.27 7.82
N VAL A 132 -7.13 -14.07 8.19
CA VAL A 132 -6.25 -13.02 8.67
C VAL A 132 -6.30 -12.94 10.19
N GLU A 133 -5.14 -12.68 10.79
CA GLU A 133 -5.00 -12.35 12.19
C GLU A 133 -4.33 -11.00 12.32
N VAL A 134 -4.93 -10.11 13.09
CA VAL A 134 -4.42 -8.77 13.38
C VAL A 134 -4.12 -8.69 14.87
N SER A 135 -2.91 -8.27 15.22
CA SER A 135 -2.52 -7.97 16.60
C SER A 135 -2.08 -6.52 16.71
N LEU A 136 -2.58 -5.81 17.69
CA LEU A 136 -2.07 -4.50 18.13
C LEU A 136 -1.09 -4.71 19.29
N LEU A 137 0.04 -4.01 19.21
CA LEU A 137 1.07 -4.08 20.24
C LEU A 137 1.35 -2.67 20.78
N ASP A 138 1.46 -2.59 22.09
CA ASP A 138 1.93 -1.43 22.82
C ASP A 138 3.31 -1.74 23.39
N LYS A 139 4.35 -1.00 22.92
CA LYS A 139 5.75 -1.21 23.34
C LYS A 139 6.18 -2.68 23.27
N GLY A 140 5.75 -3.38 22.22
CA GLY A 140 6.08 -4.78 21.96
C GLY A 140 5.18 -5.80 22.69
N GLN A 141 4.25 -5.35 23.55
CA GLN A 141 3.28 -6.23 24.21
C GLN A 141 1.97 -6.27 23.44
N VAL A 142 1.43 -7.45 23.16
CA VAL A 142 0.14 -7.60 22.49
C VAL A 142 -0.97 -7.12 23.43
N VAL A 143 -1.73 -6.10 23.01
CA VAL A 143 -2.84 -5.50 23.75
C VAL A 143 -4.20 -5.90 23.21
N ALA A 144 -4.29 -6.29 21.93
CA ALA A 144 -5.51 -6.81 21.33
C ALA A 144 -5.19 -7.71 20.14
N THR A 145 -6.02 -8.72 19.91
CA THR A 145 -5.92 -9.60 18.72
C THR A 145 -7.31 -9.94 18.21
N ALA A 146 -7.47 -9.99 16.91
CA ALA A 146 -8.68 -10.46 16.25
C ALA A 146 -8.34 -11.32 15.03
N LYS A 147 -9.20 -12.31 14.75
CA LYS A 147 -9.12 -13.23 13.61
C LYS A 147 -10.41 -13.23 12.82
N GLY A 148 -10.32 -13.40 11.52
CA GLY A 148 -11.48 -13.57 10.65
C GLY A 148 -11.10 -13.81 9.20
N VAL A 149 -12.09 -13.95 8.35
CA VAL A 149 -11.90 -14.08 6.90
C VAL A 149 -11.39 -12.74 6.34
N GLN A 150 -10.47 -12.80 5.38
CA GLN A 150 -9.99 -11.61 4.68
C GLN A 150 -11.16 -10.80 4.09
N GLY A 151 -11.04 -9.47 4.06
CA GLY A 151 -12.10 -8.57 3.59
C GLY A 151 -13.21 -8.29 4.61
N THR A 152 -13.30 -9.03 5.72
CA THR A 152 -14.26 -8.73 6.80
C THR A 152 -13.70 -7.74 7.81
N GLU A 153 -14.59 -7.01 8.50
CA GLU A 153 -14.19 -6.12 9.59
C GLU A 153 -13.80 -6.93 10.83
N LEU A 154 -12.60 -6.70 11.32
CA LEU A 154 -12.07 -7.24 12.58
C LEU A 154 -12.07 -6.12 13.62
N ARG A 155 -12.57 -6.39 14.81
CA ARG A 155 -12.68 -5.42 15.91
C ARG A 155 -11.71 -5.76 17.02
N LEU A 156 -10.78 -4.85 17.28
CA LEU A 156 -9.76 -4.99 18.32
C LEU A 156 -10.06 -3.97 19.42
N ALA A 157 -10.48 -4.45 20.60
CA ALA A 157 -10.75 -3.61 21.75
C ALA A 157 -9.48 -3.40 22.58
N VAL A 158 -9.14 -2.15 22.84
CA VAL A 158 -8.03 -1.74 23.72
C VAL A 158 -8.62 -0.92 24.87
N GLN A 159 -8.40 -1.37 26.10
CA GLN A 159 -8.87 -0.64 27.28
C GLN A 159 -8.03 0.62 27.49
N ASN A 160 -8.71 1.77 27.62
CA ASN A 160 -8.07 3.06 27.87
C ASN A 160 -6.90 3.35 26.91
N PRO A 161 -7.09 3.34 25.58
CA PRO A 161 -5.99 3.52 24.65
C PRO A 161 -5.34 4.90 24.84
N THR A 162 -4.01 4.94 24.75
CA THR A 162 -3.27 6.20 24.68
C THR A 162 -3.60 6.86 23.32
N LEU A 163 -4.14 8.08 23.37
CA LEU A 163 -4.54 8.79 22.16
C LEU A 163 -3.34 9.47 21.51
N TRP A 164 -3.39 9.56 20.19
CA TRP A 164 -2.45 10.34 19.41
C TRP A 164 -2.87 11.81 19.40
N GLU A 165 -1.96 12.69 19.73
CA GLU A 165 -2.08 14.14 19.57
C GLU A 165 -0.71 14.74 19.18
N PRO A 166 -0.64 15.98 18.64
CA PRO A 166 0.64 16.58 18.22
C PRO A 166 1.69 16.67 19.34
N SER A 167 1.26 16.85 20.58
CA SER A 167 2.12 16.90 21.79
C SER A 167 2.54 15.49 22.26
N ASN A 168 1.78 14.45 21.89
CA ASN A 168 2.04 13.04 22.20
C ASN A 168 1.68 12.15 21.00
N PRO A 169 2.54 12.06 19.97
CA PRO A 169 2.25 11.31 18.74
C PRO A 169 2.35 9.78 18.95
N TYR A 170 1.51 9.26 19.84
CA TYR A 170 1.55 7.86 20.27
C TYR A 170 1.08 6.89 19.19
N LEU A 171 1.91 5.89 18.89
CA LEU A 171 1.63 4.86 17.89
C LEU A 171 1.59 3.48 18.54
N TYR A 172 0.70 2.64 18.04
CA TYR A 172 0.64 1.21 18.30
C TYR A 172 1.23 0.47 17.12
N ASP A 173 2.12 -0.49 17.35
CA ASP A 173 2.53 -1.41 16.31
C ASP A 173 1.36 -2.32 15.93
N MET A 174 1.29 -2.67 14.65
CA MET A 174 0.31 -3.59 14.12
C MET A 174 1.02 -4.73 13.39
N LYS A 175 0.67 -5.96 13.74
CA LYS A 175 1.12 -7.16 13.04
C LYS A 175 -0.07 -7.83 12.39
N VAL A 176 0.01 -8.06 11.08
CA VAL A 176 -1.04 -8.71 10.29
C VAL A 176 -0.47 -9.95 9.65
N SER A 177 -1.09 -11.09 9.85
CA SER A 177 -0.71 -12.34 9.19
C SER A 177 -1.86 -12.90 8.37
N LEU A 178 -1.52 -13.51 7.24
CA LEU A 178 -2.42 -14.25 6.37
C LEU A 178 -2.10 -15.74 6.46
N SER A 179 -3.12 -16.55 6.68
CA SER A 179 -3.00 -18.01 6.72
C SER A 179 -3.95 -18.65 5.71
N LYS A 180 -3.42 -19.62 4.97
CA LYS A 180 -4.14 -20.47 4.01
C LYS A 180 -4.09 -21.92 4.48
N ASN A 181 -5.24 -22.57 4.62
CA ASN A 181 -5.32 -23.95 5.12
C ASN A 181 -4.55 -24.15 6.46
N GLY A 182 -4.66 -23.19 7.37
CA GLY A 182 -3.99 -23.23 8.68
C GLY A 182 -2.49 -22.93 8.66
N LYS A 183 -1.88 -22.72 7.50
CA LYS A 183 -0.46 -22.37 7.37
C LYS A 183 -0.30 -20.89 7.06
N LYS A 184 0.54 -20.20 7.85
CA LYS A 184 0.90 -18.80 7.60
C LYS A 184 1.66 -18.69 6.27
N VAL A 185 1.16 -17.84 5.36
CA VAL A 185 1.72 -17.62 4.01
C VAL A 185 2.29 -16.22 3.84
N ASP A 186 1.78 -15.23 4.61
CA ASP A 186 2.29 -13.87 4.57
C ASP A 186 2.20 -13.18 5.93
N GLU A 187 3.03 -12.16 6.15
CA GLU A 187 3.03 -11.34 7.36
C GLU A 187 3.53 -9.93 7.05
N VAL A 188 2.76 -8.94 7.47
CA VAL A 188 3.07 -7.52 7.34
C VAL A 188 3.12 -6.86 8.71
N LYS A 189 4.12 -6.01 8.92
CA LYS A 189 4.22 -5.11 10.06
C LYS A 189 3.81 -3.72 9.64
N SER A 190 2.98 -3.09 10.43
CA SER A 190 2.45 -1.75 10.21
C SER A 190 2.32 -1.04 11.55
N TYR A 191 1.69 0.12 11.56
CA TYR A 191 1.37 0.85 12.78
C TYR A 191 0.01 1.54 12.63
N THR A 192 -0.56 1.98 13.75
CA THR A 192 -1.81 2.73 13.83
C THR A 192 -1.84 3.63 15.05
N ALA A 193 -2.86 4.48 15.13
CA ALA A 193 -3.06 5.35 16.28
C ALA A 193 -4.56 5.47 16.62
N PHE A 194 -4.85 5.69 17.91
CA PHE A 194 -6.19 6.10 18.33
C PHE A 194 -6.30 7.61 18.26
N ARG A 195 -6.96 8.11 17.22
CA ARG A 195 -7.15 9.53 16.94
C ARG A 195 -8.53 9.78 16.37
N LYS A 196 -9.14 10.92 16.74
CA LYS A 196 -10.40 11.40 16.15
C LYS A 196 -10.23 12.86 15.77
N ILE A 197 -10.71 13.22 14.59
CA ILE A 197 -10.91 14.59 14.16
C ILE A 197 -12.41 14.73 13.87
N SER A 198 -13.05 15.69 14.50
CA SER A 198 -14.45 16.02 14.25
C SER A 198 -14.56 17.52 14.00
N ALA A 199 -15.39 17.92 13.06
CA ALA A 199 -15.80 19.31 12.85
C ALA A 199 -17.14 19.54 13.57
#